data_9c72d6762ee51a9ead02207d3f7b7e0e
#
_entry.id   9c72d6762ee51a9ead02207d3f7b7e0e
#
_cell.length_a   1.000
_cell.length_b   1.000
_cell.length_c   1.000
_cell.angle_alpha   90.00
_cell.angle_beta   90.00
_cell.angle_gamma   90.00
#
_symmetry.space_group_name_H-M   'P 1'
#
loop_
_entity.id
_entity.type
_entity.pdbx_description
1 polymer ?
#
loop_
_entity_poly.entity_id
_entity_poly.type
_entity_poly.pdbx_seq_one_letter_code
_entity_poly.pdbx_strand_id
1 'polypeptide(L)'
;KVDNDQTLELLKDQALLLAQSGADVLAPSDMMDGRVRLIRDTLESNRFVDTVILSYAAKYASSFYGPFREAVGSSANLGNASKKTYQMNFANLDEALHETAMDIEEGADIVMVKPGTAYLDVVHAIKSEFQIPTFVYQVSGEYSMLKLSIEKGWLDKDVMLESLLCCKRAGADAILTYAAKQIASELNS
;
A
#
# COMPACT_ATOMS: atom_id res chain seq x y z
N LYS A 1 -21.06 9.89 -3.24
CA LYS A 1 -20.93 8.43 -3.18
C LYS A 1 -19.87 8.03 -4.17
N VAL A 2 -18.90 7.21 -3.76
CA VAL A 2 -17.92 6.61 -4.68
C VAL A 2 -18.69 5.61 -5.54
N ASP A 3 -18.47 5.68 -6.85
CA ASP A 3 -19.08 4.77 -7.84
C ASP A 3 -17.97 3.85 -8.37
N ASN A 4 -18.11 2.55 -8.16
CA ASN A 4 -17.11 1.56 -8.53
C ASN A 4 -16.86 1.57 -10.05
N ASP A 5 -17.91 1.37 -10.83
CA ASP A 5 -17.79 1.13 -12.26
C ASP A 5 -17.29 2.36 -13.02
N GLN A 6 -17.75 3.55 -12.67
CA GLN A 6 -17.22 4.79 -13.25
C GLN A 6 -15.76 5.04 -12.86
N THR A 7 -15.38 4.65 -11.62
CA THR A 7 -14.00 4.79 -11.17
C THR A 7 -13.08 3.82 -11.92
N LEU A 8 -13.52 2.60 -12.20
CA LEU A 8 -12.75 1.62 -12.97
C LEU A 8 -12.36 2.14 -14.36
N GLU A 9 -13.27 2.80 -15.08
CA GLU A 9 -12.94 3.37 -16.40
C GLU A 9 -11.85 4.46 -16.33
N LEU A 10 -11.90 5.30 -15.28
CA LEU A 10 -10.85 6.32 -15.07
C LEU A 10 -9.51 5.68 -14.70
N LEU A 11 -9.51 4.62 -13.88
CA LEU A 11 -8.31 3.90 -13.51
C LEU A 11 -7.66 3.19 -14.70
N LYS A 12 -8.46 2.61 -15.57
CA LYS A 12 -8.03 2.02 -16.85
C LYS A 12 -7.26 3.03 -17.70
N ASP A 13 -7.86 4.19 -17.93
CA ASP A 13 -7.25 5.24 -18.74
C ASP A 13 -5.97 5.79 -18.10
N GLN A 14 -5.97 5.97 -16.79
CA GLN A 14 -4.79 6.39 -16.03
C GLN A 14 -3.66 5.35 -16.12
N ALA A 15 -3.97 4.07 -15.96
CA ALA A 15 -2.99 2.99 -16.04
C ALA A 15 -2.32 2.94 -17.41
N LEU A 16 -3.12 3.04 -18.48
CA LEU A 16 -2.60 3.07 -19.85
C LEU A 16 -1.70 4.28 -20.09
N LEU A 17 -2.12 5.47 -19.66
CA LEU A 17 -1.32 6.69 -19.79
C LEU A 17 0.02 6.57 -19.05
N LEU A 18 0.03 6.02 -17.84
CA LEU A 18 1.25 5.82 -17.04
C LEU A 18 2.21 4.83 -17.72
N ALA A 19 1.71 3.70 -18.23
CA ALA A 19 2.50 2.73 -18.97
C ALA A 19 3.09 3.32 -20.25
N GLN A 20 2.29 4.06 -21.04
CA GLN A 20 2.76 4.79 -22.22
C GLN A 20 3.83 5.84 -21.90
N SER A 21 3.79 6.41 -20.68
CA SER A 21 4.79 7.36 -20.19
C SER A 21 6.06 6.70 -19.66
N GLY A 22 6.16 5.37 -19.70
CA GLY A 22 7.34 4.60 -19.31
C GLY A 22 7.34 4.12 -17.86
N ALA A 23 6.18 4.00 -17.20
CA ALA A 23 6.11 3.39 -15.87
C ALA A 23 6.30 1.87 -15.96
N ASP A 24 7.28 1.32 -15.23
CA ASP A 24 7.56 -0.10 -15.13
C ASP A 24 6.61 -0.81 -14.16
N VAL A 25 6.12 -0.10 -13.15
CA VAL A 25 5.24 -0.62 -12.09
C VAL A 25 4.06 0.31 -11.89
N LEU A 26 2.85 -0.22 -11.92
CA LEU A 26 1.62 0.48 -11.58
C LEU A 26 1.11 0.01 -10.21
N ALA A 27 0.74 0.96 -9.35
CA ALA A 27 0.35 0.67 -7.97
C ALA A 27 -1.04 1.27 -7.64
N PRO A 28 -2.14 0.69 -8.12
CA PRO A 28 -3.49 1.18 -7.87
C PRO A 28 -3.81 1.12 -6.38
N SER A 29 -4.27 2.25 -5.82
CA SER A 29 -4.46 2.39 -4.36
C SER A 29 -5.87 2.78 -3.96
N ASP A 30 -6.82 2.64 -4.87
CA ASP A 30 -8.20 3.12 -4.74
C ASP A 30 -9.12 2.17 -3.96
N MET A 31 -8.94 0.85 -4.02
CA MET A 31 -9.76 -0.22 -3.44
C MET A 31 -11.09 -0.47 -4.19
N MET A 32 -11.15 -0.16 -5.48
CA MET A 32 -12.31 -0.54 -6.29
C MET A 32 -12.26 -2.04 -6.66
N ASP A 33 -13.41 -2.69 -6.62
CA ASP A 33 -13.53 -4.11 -6.98
C ASP A 33 -13.31 -4.33 -8.48
N GLY A 34 -12.49 -5.35 -8.83
CA GLY A 34 -12.14 -5.69 -10.21
C GLY A 34 -11.09 -4.78 -10.88
N ARG A 35 -10.48 -3.85 -10.12
CA ARG A 35 -9.51 -2.89 -10.67
C ARG A 35 -8.24 -3.54 -11.23
N VAL A 36 -7.76 -4.58 -10.56
CA VAL A 36 -6.52 -5.26 -10.98
C VAL A 36 -6.74 -5.96 -12.30
N ARG A 37 -7.87 -6.70 -12.44
CA ARG A 37 -8.23 -7.36 -13.69
C ARG A 37 -8.34 -6.36 -14.84
N LEU A 38 -9.07 -5.27 -14.65
CA LEU A 38 -9.28 -4.28 -15.69
C LEU A 38 -7.97 -3.61 -16.14
N ILE A 39 -7.08 -3.30 -15.20
CA ILE A 39 -5.76 -2.74 -15.50
C ILE A 39 -4.91 -3.77 -16.24
N ARG A 40 -4.87 -5.03 -15.79
CA ARG A 40 -4.11 -6.11 -16.45
C ARG A 40 -4.57 -6.30 -17.89
N ASP A 41 -5.88 -6.46 -18.11
CA ASP A 41 -6.44 -6.66 -19.45
C ASP A 41 -6.15 -5.47 -20.37
N THR A 42 -6.16 -4.27 -19.82
CA THR A 42 -5.82 -3.04 -20.56
C THR A 42 -4.35 -3.01 -20.97
N LEU A 43 -3.44 -3.34 -20.06
CA LEU A 43 -2.01 -3.41 -20.33
C LEU A 43 -1.70 -4.47 -21.40
N GLU A 44 -2.21 -5.69 -21.25
CA GLU A 44 -2.03 -6.78 -22.19
C GLU A 44 -2.53 -6.41 -23.61
N SER A 45 -3.76 -5.87 -23.70
CA SER A 45 -4.36 -5.47 -24.97
C SER A 45 -3.59 -4.37 -25.69
N ASN A 46 -2.83 -3.57 -24.96
CA ASN A 46 -1.99 -2.49 -25.49
C ASN A 46 -0.49 -2.85 -25.58
N ARG A 47 -0.13 -4.12 -25.36
CA ARG A 47 1.23 -4.66 -25.47
C ARG A 47 2.20 -4.17 -24.38
N PHE A 48 1.69 -3.76 -23.24
CA PHE A 48 2.48 -3.45 -22.03
C PHE A 48 2.59 -4.68 -21.12
N VAL A 49 2.94 -5.82 -21.69
CA VAL A 49 2.96 -7.14 -21.02
C VAL A 49 3.97 -7.23 -19.88
N ASP A 50 5.03 -6.44 -19.92
CA ASP A 50 6.08 -6.41 -18.89
C ASP A 50 5.80 -5.40 -17.76
N THR A 51 4.70 -4.61 -17.83
CA THR A 51 4.35 -3.65 -16.79
C THR A 51 3.80 -4.38 -15.58
N VAL A 52 4.48 -4.24 -14.46
CA VAL A 52 4.15 -4.89 -13.18
C VAL A 52 2.96 -4.21 -12.50
N ILE A 53 2.05 -4.98 -11.93
CA ILE A 53 0.97 -4.47 -11.08
C ILE A 53 1.29 -4.79 -9.62
N LEU A 54 1.48 -3.72 -8.81
CA LEU A 54 1.59 -3.77 -7.37
C LEU A 54 0.24 -3.38 -6.76
N SER A 55 -0.56 -4.35 -6.37
CA SER A 55 -1.86 -4.05 -5.77
C SER A 55 -1.75 -3.66 -4.30
N TYR A 56 -2.46 -2.60 -3.90
CA TYR A 56 -2.74 -2.30 -2.49
C TYR A 56 -3.82 -3.25 -1.96
N ALA A 57 -3.54 -4.56 -1.97
CA ALA A 57 -4.50 -5.62 -1.70
C ALA A 57 -5.10 -5.54 -0.29
N ALA A 58 -4.28 -5.21 0.72
CA ALA A 58 -4.72 -5.08 2.11
C ALA A 58 -4.55 -3.65 2.63
N LYS A 59 -5.52 -2.78 2.34
CA LYS A 59 -5.50 -1.37 2.75
C LYS A 59 -6.61 -1.07 3.76
N TYR A 60 -6.22 -0.78 4.99
CA TYR A 60 -7.11 -0.56 6.11
C TYR A 60 -7.56 0.90 6.28
N ALA A 61 -8.77 1.11 6.80
CA ALA A 61 -9.30 2.43 7.17
C ALA A 61 -8.65 2.92 8.48
N SER A 62 -7.36 3.24 8.43
CA SER A 62 -6.53 3.51 9.60
C SER A 62 -6.49 4.98 10.01
N SER A 63 -6.34 5.22 11.31
CA SER A 63 -6.06 6.54 11.89
C SER A 63 -4.60 6.97 11.68
N PHE A 64 -3.69 6.05 11.34
CA PHE A 64 -2.27 6.37 11.06
C PHE A 64 -2.04 7.19 9.79
N TYR A 65 -3.08 7.47 8.99
CA TYR A 65 -2.97 8.33 7.81
C TYR A 65 -3.04 9.84 8.11
N GLY A 66 -3.18 10.24 9.38
CA GLY A 66 -3.43 11.64 9.76
C GLY A 66 -2.53 12.66 9.07
N PRO A 67 -1.19 12.62 9.23
CA PRO A 67 -0.29 13.62 8.65
C PRO A 67 -0.37 13.71 7.13
N PHE A 68 -0.51 12.58 6.43
CA PHE A 68 -0.68 12.57 4.98
C PHE A 68 -2.01 13.17 4.54
N ARG A 69 -3.11 12.85 5.25
CA ARG A 69 -4.44 13.40 4.92
C ARG A 69 -4.47 14.91 5.05
N GLU A 70 -3.79 15.44 6.05
CA GLU A 70 -3.65 16.88 6.26
C GLU A 70 -2.84 17.52 5.12
N ALA A 71 -1.67 16.95 4.81
CA ALA A 71 -0.78 17.46 3.79
C ALA A 71 -1.41 17.54 2.38
N VAL A 72 -2.27 16.56 2.02
CA VAL A 72 -2.94 16.52 0.69
C VAL A 72 -4.35 17.13 0.72
N GLY A 73 -4.80 17.70 1.83
CA GLY A 73 -6.12 18.30 1.96
C GLY A 73 -7.28 17.33 1.77
N SER A 74 -7.05 16.01 1.93
CA SER A 74 -8.04 14.99 1.60
C SER A 74 -9.30 15.03 2.49
N SER A 75 -9.21 15.61 3.70
CA SER A 75 -10.34 15.86 4.57
C SER A 75 -11.29 16.92 4.01
N ALA A 76 -10.76 17.94 3.34
CA ALA A 76 -11.56 18.97 2.70
C ALA A 76 -12.30 18.46 1.45
N ASN A 77 -11.67 17.57 0.67
CA ASN A 77 -12.22 17.05 -0.58
C ASN A 77 -13.30 15.96 -0.35
N LEU A 78 -13.23 15.20 0.75
CA LEU A 78 -14.22 14.16 1.08
C LEU A 78 -15.44 14.71 1.84
N GLY A 79 -15.40 15.93 2.36
CA GLY A 79 -16.45 16.46 3.22
C GLY A 79 -16.74 15.50 4.39
N ASN A 80 -18.02 15.14 4.57
CA ASN A 80 -18.46 14.16 5.59
C ASN A 80 -18.38 12.70 5.15
N ALA A 81 -17.82 12.39 3.96
CA ALA A 81 -17.73 11.02 3.48
C ALA A 81 -16.63 10.23 4.21
N SER A 82 -16.95 9.00 4.60
CA SER A 82 -16.02 8.10 5.28
C SER A 82 -15.37 7.14 4.29
N LYS A 83 -14.05 6.97 4.40
CA LYS A 83 -13.31 5.94 3.65
C LYS A 83 -13.58 4.52 4.13
N LYS A 84 -14.26 4.35 5.25
CA LYS A 84 -14.67 3.05 5.80
C LYS A 84 -15.67 2.29 4.91
N THR A 85 -16.18 2.93 3.86
CA THR A 85 -17.09 2.29 2.89
C THR A 85 -16.37 1.46 1.83
N TYR A 86 -15.05 1.61 1.69
CA TYR A 86 -14.23 0.92 0.68
C TYR A 86 -12.80 0.60 1.13
N GLN A 87 -12.42 0.95 2.36
CA GLN A 87 -11.17 0.49 2.99
C GLN A 87 -11.54 -0.50 4.10
N MET A 88 -10.69 -1.52 4.29
CA MET A 88 -10.96 -2.62 5.22
C MET A 88 -11.11 -2.16 6.67
N ASN A 89 -11.90 -2.90 7.42
CA ASN A 89 -11.97 -2.74 8.86
C ASN A 89 -10.69 -3.26 9.51
N PHE A 90 -10.03 -2.43 10.33
CA PHE A 90 -8.78 -2.76 11.01
C PHE A 90 -8.90 -3.90 12.06
N ALA A 91 -10.09 -4.35 12.38
CA ALA A 91 -10.34 -5.49 13.26
C ALA A 91 -10.52 -6.83 12.50
N ASN A 92 -10.35 -6.83 11.17
CA ASN A 92 -10.61 -8.01 10.32
C ASN A 92 -9.34 -8.42 9.55
N LEU A 93 -8.88 -9.64 9.76
CA LEU A 93 -7.77 -10.26 9.02
C LEU A 93 -8.26 -11.06 7.80
N ASP A 94 -9.39 -11.76 7.93
CA ASP A 94 -9.88 -12.69 6.92
C ASP A 94 -10.21 -11.98 5.60
N GLU A 95 -10.75 -10.77 5.68
CA GLU A 95 -10.99 -9.91 4.53
C GLU A 95 -9.70 -9.61 3.76
N ALA A 96 -8.58 -9.38 4.46
CA ALA A 96 -7.30 -9.13 3.80
C ALA A 96 -6.80 -10.35 3.02
N LEU A 97 -6.98 -11.56 3.53
CA LEU A 97 -6.62 -12.78 2.80
C LEU A 97 -7.53 -12.98 1.58
N HIS A 98 -8.84 -12.75 1.74
CA HIS A 98 -9.80 -12.87 0.65
C HIS A 98 -9.51 -11.89 -0.49
N GLU A 99 -9.37 -10.61 -0.19
CA GLU A 99 -9.07 -9.56 -1.18
C GLU A 99 -7.71 -9.78 -1.85
N THR A 100 -6.70 -10.23 -1.09
CA THR A 100 -5.39 -10.57 -1.66
C THR A 100 -5.48 -11.73 -2.64
N ALA A 101 -6.25 -12.78 -2.32
CA ALA A 101 -6.47 -13.91 -3.24
C ALA A 101 -7.13 -13.44 -4.54
N MET A 102 -8.15 -12.59 -4.46
CA MET A 102 -8.83 -12.03 -5.63
C MET A 102 -7.88 -11.17 -6.48
N ASP A 103 -7.11 -10.28 -5.88
CA ASP A 103 -6.15 -9.44 -6.61
C ASP A 103 -5.08 -10.29 -7.34
N ILE A 104 -4.63 -11.40 -6.73
CA ILE A 104 -3.70 -12.36 -7.37
C ILE A 104 -4.37 -13.04 -8.57
N GLU A 105 -5.60 -13.53 -8.44
CA GLU A 105 -6.36 -14.13 -9.53
C GLU A 105 -6.65 -13.13 -10.67
N GLU A 106 -6.77 -11.87 -10.34
CA GLU A 106 -6.95 -10.76 -11.28
C GLU A 106 -5.66 -10.37 -12.01
N GLY A 107 -4.50 -10.84 -11.56
CA GLY A 107 -3.21 -10.63 -12.23
C GLY A 107 -2.29 -9.64 -11.55
N ALA A 108 -2.39 -9.44 -10.22
CA ALA A 108 -1.38 -8.72 -9.45
C ALA A 108 -0.07 -9.52 -9.40
N ASP A 109 1.06 -8.86 -9.67
CA ASP A 109 2.40 -9.44 -9.57
C ASP A 109 2.97 -9.29 -8.15
N ILE A 110 2.57 -8.22 -7.46
CA ILE A 110 3.02 -7.86 -6.12
C ILE A 110 1.80 -7.40 -5.33
N VAL A 111 1.74 -7.74 -4.05
CA VAL A 111 0.68 -7.28 -3.15
C VAL A 111 1.26 -6.42 -2.02
N MET A 112 0.47 -5.49 -1.50
CA MET A 112 0.90 -4.55 -0.46
C MET A 112 -0.07 -4.50 0.70
N VAL A 113 0.48 -4.50 1.92
CA VAL A 113 -0.22 -4.22 3.16
C VAL A 113 0.00 -2.77 3.57
N LYS A 114 -1.07 -2.06 3.89
CA LYS A 114 -1.04 -0.66 4.32
C LYS A 114 -2.10 -0.37 5.39
N PRO A 115 -1.74 0.15 6.56
CA PRO A 115 -0.40 0.48 7.08
C PRO A 115 0.52 -0.71 7.33
N GLY A 116 1.71 -0.47 7.90
CA GLY A 116 2.77 -1.44 8.09
C GLY A 116 2.88 -1.97 9.52
N THR A 117 3.48 -1.18 10.40
CA THR A 117 3.99 -1.64 11.70
C THR A 117 2.91 -2.22 12.63
N ALA A 118 1.70 -1.66 12.61
CA ALA A 118 0.57 -2.14 13.40
C ALA A 118 -0.17 -3.33 12.76
N TYR A 119 0.27 -3.80 11.57
CA TYR A 119 -0.38 -4.84 10.76
C TYR A 119 0.59 -5.94 10.34
N LEU A 120 1.62 -6.22 11.17
CA LEU A 120 2.62 -7.24 10.88
C LEU A 120 2.06 -8.66 10.88
N ASP A 121 1.00 -8.91 11.60
CA ASP A 121 0.21 -10.14 11.57
C ASP A 121 -0.42 -10.36 10.19
N VAL A 122 -0.97 -9.30 9.58
CA VAL A 122 -1.53 -9.35 8.22
C VAL A 122 -0.44 -9.62 7.18
N VAL A 123 0.71 -8.94 7.32
CA VAL A 123 1.89 -9.17 6.45
C VAL A 123 2.32 -10.63 6.51
N HIS A 124 2.44 -11.17 7.74
CA HIS A 124 2.84 -12.55 7.95
C HIS A 124 1.83 -13.54 7.37
N ALA A 125 0.54 -13.30 7.58
CA ALA A 125 -0.52 -14.17 7.08
C ALA A 125 -0.54 -14.21 5.55
N ILE A 126 -0.50 -13.06 4.88
CA ILE A 126 -0.46 -12.96 3.41
C ILE A 126 0.79 -13.64 2.85
N LYS A 127 1.97 -13.34 3.42
CA LYS A 127 3.22 -13.94 2.94
C LYS A 127 3.25 -15.45 3.13
N SER A 128 2.73 -15.95 4.24
CA SER A 128 2.70 -17.39 4.53
C SER A 128 1.73 -18.13 3.62
N GLU A 129 0.57 -17.56 3.33
CA GLU A 129 -0.48 -18.19 2.53
C GLU A 129 -0.13 -18.19 1.04
N PHE A 130 0.27 -17.05 0.48
CA PHE A 130 0.37 -16.89 -0.97
C PHE A 130 1.79 -16.98 -1.52
N GLN A 131 2.83 -16.82 -0.70
CA GLN A 131 4.25 -16.84 -1.11
C GLN A 131 4.60 -15.85 -2.25
N ILE A 132 3.73 -14.90 -2.54
CA ILE A 132 3.91 -13.85 -3.54
C ILE A 132 4.85 -12.75 -3.01
N PRO A 133 5.50 -11.94 -3.86
CA PRO A 133 6.17 -10.72 -3.41
C PRO A 133 5.21 -9.82 -2.62
N THR A 134 5.53 -9.57 -1.35
CA THR A 134 4.66 -8.85 -0.41
C THR A 134 5.37 -7.59 0.05
N PHE A 135 4.79 -6.44 -0.25
CA PHE A 135 5.31 -5.13 0.15
C PHE A 135 4.53 -4.59 1.35
N VAL A 136 5.16 -3.67 2.06
CA VAL A 136 4.57 -3.00 3.23
C VAL A 136 4.73 -1.49 3.10
N TYR A 137 3.71 -0.74 3.47
CA TYR A 137 3.78 0.71 3.54
C TYR A 137 3.81 1.19 4.99
N GLN A 138 4.97 1.61 5.48
CA GLN A 138 5.08 2.39 6.72
C GLN A 138 4.53 3.78 6.47
N VAL A 139 3.32 4.06 6.95
CA VAL A 139 2.59 5.28 6.63
C VAL A 139 3.04 6.48 7.46
N SER A 140 2.55 7.66 7.08
CA SER A 140 2.97 8.95 7.65
C SER A 140 2.85 9.04 9.17
N GLY A 141 1.76 8.52 9.74
CA GLY A 141 1.56 8.51 11.19
C GLY A 141 2.54 7.61 11.92
N GLU A 142 2.84 6.43 11.37
CA GLU A 142 3.83 5.50 11.94
C GLU A 142 5.22 6.14 11.93
N TYR A 143 5.64 6.69 10.79
CA TYR A 143 6.90 7.41 10.66
C TYR A 143 6.98 8.61 11.62
N SER A 144 5.93 9.44 11.66
CA SER A 144 5.92 10.64 12.50
C SER A 144 5.98 10.34 13.99
N MET A 145 5.33 9.26 14.45
CA MET A 145 5.43 8.83 15.86
C MET A 145 6.85 8.47 16.24
N LEU A 146 7.53 7.67 15.41
CA LEU A 146 8.93 7.29 15.65
C LEU A 146 9.84 8.52 15.60
N LYS A 147 9.70 9.34 14.57
CA LYS A 147 10.51 10.54 14.38
C LYS A 147 10.40 11.50 15.57
N LEU A 148 9.17 11.78 16.02
CA LEU A 148 8.94 12.64 17.17
C LEU A 148 9.51 12.04 18.47
N SER A 149 9.36 10.72 18.67
CA SER A 149 9.90 10.04 19.86
C SER A 149 11.42 10.10 19.91
N ILE A 150 12.10 9.98 18.78
CA ILE A 150 13.55 10.16 18.65
C ILE A 150 13.94 11.61 18.96
N GLU A 151 13.25 12.59 18.38
CA GLU A 151 13.51 14.01 18.60
C GLU A 151 13.31 14.45 20.07
N LYS A 152 12.41 13.79 20.81
CA LYS A 152 12.19 14.00 22.22
C LYS A 152 13.15 13.22 23.14
N GLY A 153 14.01 12.39 22.58
CA GLY A 153 14.91 11.53 23.35
C GLY A 153 14.21 10.40 24.11
N TRP A 154 12.97 10.05 23.74
CA TRP A 154 12.23 8.95 24.37
C TRP A 154 12.67 7.59 23.82
N LEU A 155 13.07 7.55 22.54
CA LEU A 155 13.58 6.37 21.86
C LEU A 155 14.93 6.69 21.21
N ASP A 156 15.79 5.69 21.13
CA ASP A 156 17.03 5.79 20.36
C ASP A 156 16.75 5.89 18.86
N LYS A 157 17.66 6.52 18.12
CA LYS A 157 17.56 6.67 16.66
C LYS A 157 17.45 5.33 15.93
N ASP A 158 18.02 4.27 16.48
CA ASP A 158 18.06 2.93 15.89
C ASP A 158 16.65 2.30 15.80
N VAL A 159 15.66 2.80 16.56
CA VAL A 159 14.27 2.32 16.49
C VAL A 159 13.66 2.47 15.10
N MET A 160 14.12 3.44 14.29
CA MET A 160 13.64 3.60 12.92
C MET A 160 14.03 2.38 12.08
N LEU A 161 15.29 1.97 12.10
CA LEU A 161 15.76 0.75 11.42
C LEU A 161 15.10 -0.50 12.01
N GLU A 162 15.02 -0.61 13.33
CA GLU A 162 14.38 -1.74 14.01
C GLU A 162 12.93 -1.93 13.54
N SER A 163 12.15 -0.85 13.43
CA SER A 163 10.76 -0.91 12.95
C SER A 163 10.65 -1.47 11.53
N LEU A 164 11.59 -1.13 10.65
CA LEU A 164 11.64 -1.65 9.28
C LEU A 164 12.09 -3.12 9.26
N LEU A 165 13.04 -3.50 10.11
CA LEU A 165 13.44 -4.89 10.27
C LEU A 165 12.32 -5.76 10.82
N CYS A 166 11.42 -5.21 11.65
CA CYS A 166 10.19 -5.90 12.07
C CYS A 166 9.28 -6.22 10.88
N CYS A 167 9.11 -5.29 9.94
CA CYS A 167 8.37 -5.55 8.70
C CYS A 167 9.03 -6.66 7.87
N LYS A 168 10.35 -6.60 7.70
CA LYS A 168 11.10 -7.65 7.00
C LYS A 168 10.97 -9.01 7.69
N ARG A 169 11.08 -9.07 9.01
CA ARG A 169 10.91 -10.31 9.80
C ARG A 169 9.50 -10.89 9.66
N ALA A 170 8.47 -10.04 9.51
CA ALA A 170 7.11 -10.49 9.26
C ALA A 170 6.91 -11.10 7.87
N GLY A 171 7.85 -10.88 6.94
CA GLY A 171 7.82 -11.47 5.59
C GLY A 171 7.80 -10.44 4.45
N ALA A 172 7.94 -9.14 4.74
CA ALA A 172 7.98 -8.14 3.68
C ALA A 172 9.23 -8.28 2.80
N ASP A 173 9.05 -8.31 1.49
CA ASP A 173 10.13 -8.32 0.49
C ASP A 173 10.65 -6.90 0.23
N ALA A 174 9.78 -5.89 0.33
CA ALA A 174 10.18 -4.49 0.27
C ALA A 174 9.28 -3.61 1.16
N ILE A 175 9.77 -2.42 1.51
CA ILE A 175 9.10 -1.51 2.43
C ILE A 175 9.11 -0.10 1.84
N LEU A 176 7.93 0.47 1.66
CA LEU A 176 7.77 1.89 1.36
C LEU A 176 7.79 2.67 2.68
N THR A 177 8.71 3.61 2.80
CA THR A 177 8.89 4.39 4.03
C THR A 177 9.38 5.80 3.74
N TYR A 178 8.98 6.76 4.56
CA TYR A 178 9.51 8.13 4.53
C TYR A 178 10.98 8.19 4.99
N ALA A 179 11.46 7.17 5.71
CA ALA A 179 12.86 7.04 6.14
C ALA A 179 13.79 6.44 5.07
N ALA A 180 13.30 6.10 3.87
CA ALA A 180 14.06 5.32 2.87
C ALA A 180 15.44 5.89 2.57
N LYS A 181 15.55 7.20 2.34
CA LYS A 181 16.85 7.86 2.03
C LYS A 181 17.81 7.81 3.22
N GLN A 182 17.30 8.05 4.43
CA GLN A 182 18.12 8.01 5.66
C GLN A 182 18.67 6.61 5.87
N ILE A 183 17.80 5.61 5.89
CA ILE A 183 18.15 4.21 6.15
C ILE A 183 19.07 3.65 5.06
N ALA A 184 18.85 3.97 3.80
CA ALA A 184 19.75 3.58 2.72
C ALA A 184 21.17 4.14 2.91
N SER A 185 21.30 5.37 3.41
CA SER A 185 22.60 5.95 3.72
C SER A 185 23.29 5.26 4.90
N GLU A 186 22.52 4.90 5.93
CA GLU A 186 23.05 4.19 7.12
C GLU A 186 23.51 2.76 6.79
N LEU A 187 22.79 2.06 5.91
CA LEU A 187 23.14 0.69 5.50
C LEU A 187 24.34 0.62 4.55
N ASN A 188 24.72 1.72 3.90
CA ASN A 188 25.85 1.80 2.98
C ASN A 188 27.09 2.46 3.62
N SER A 189 27.03 2.84 4.90
CA SER A 189 28.16 3.40 5.65
C SER A 189 28.91 2.33 6.41
#